data_5317527b86009730c01c51ea7cbdfbbe
#
_entry.id   5317527b86009730c01c51ea7cbdfbbe
#
_cell.length_a   1.000
_cell.length_b   1.000
_cell.length_c   1.000
_cell.angle_alpha   90.00
_cell.angle_beta   90.00
_cell.angle_gamma   90.00
#
_symmetry.space_group_name_H-M   'P 1'
#
loop_
_entity.id
_entity.type
_entity.pdbx_description
1 polymer ?
#
loop_
_entity_poly.entity_id
_entity_poly.type
_entity_poly.pdbx_seq_one_letter_code
_entity_poly.pdbx_strand_id
1 'polypeptide(L)'
;MASLNQIDKSPRRPKRRASKVPGLNKGPQRKGICRQVFTRTPKKPNSALRKVARVGFRNGLRVTAYIPGETHNLQQHSVVLVRGGRVKDLPGVRYKIIRGKFDAHGLSKRRQARSKYGTKFIFTTKSL
;
A
#
# COMPACT_ATOMS: atom_id res chain seq x y z
N MET A 1 40.27 -1.40 11.19
CA MET A 1 40.35 -2.07 9.88
C MET A 1 40.75 -3.53 10.08
N ALA A 2 40.03 -4.47 9.50
CA ALA A 2 40.37 -5.89 9.66
C ALA A 2 41.55 -6.28 8.78
N SER A 3 42.45 -7.11 9.31
CA SER A 3 43.56 -7.67 8.54
C SER A 3 43.10 -8.83 7.69
N LEU A 4 43.93 -9.23 6.70
CA LEU A 4 43.61 -10.40 5.86
C LEU A 4 43.41 -11.67 6.68
N ASN A 5 44.24 -11.87 7.72
CA ASN A 5 44.09 -13.05 8.58
C ASN A 5 42.77 -13.03 9.35
N GLN A 6 42.28 -11.89 9.76
CA GLN A 6 40.98 -11.77 10.42
C GLN A 6 39.83 -12.07 9.47
N ILE A 7 39.91 -11.65 8.22
CA ILE A 7 38.89 -11.93 7.22
C ILE A 7 38.85 -13.42 6.89
N ASP A 8 40.01 -14.07 6.79
CA ASP A 8 40.09 -15.52 6.52
C ASP A 8 39.45 -16.34 7.64
N LYS A 9 39.68 -15.95 8.89
CA LYS A 9 39.14 -16.67 10.05
C LYS A 9 37.67 -16.40 10.29
N SER A 10 37.21 -15.19 9.94
CA SER A 10 35.84 -14.74 10.19
C SER A 10 35.28 -14.14 8.89
N PRO A 11 34.83 -14.99 7.95
CA PRO A 11 34.29 -14.48 6.68
C PRO A 11 33.08 -13.58 6.94
N ARG A 12 33.05 -12.49 6.20
CA ARG A 12 31.95 -11.53 6.32
C ARG A 12 30.67 -12.14 5.74
N ARG A 13 29.59 -12.03 6.49
CA ARG A 13 28.27 -12.44 6.03
C ARG A 13 27.42 -11.19 5.79
N PRO A 14 26.68 -11.13 4.69
CA PRO A 14 25.76 -10.01 4.48
C PRO A 14 24.71 -9.99 5.57
N LYS A 15 24.41 -8.79 6.06
CA LYS A 15 23.35 -8.62 7.05
C LYS A 15 22.01 -8.86 6.38
N ARG A 16 21.17 -9.64 7.04
CA ARG A 16 19.78 -9.81 6.60
C ARG A 16 18.99 -8.58 7.03
N ARG A 17 18.34 -7.95 6.08
CA ARG A 17 17.43 -6.85 6.37
C ARG A 17 16.02 -7.39 6.51
N ALA A 18 15.36 -7.03 7.61
CA ALA A 18 13.95 -7.35 7.76
C ALA A 18 13.13 -6.55 6.75
N SER A 19 12.16 -7.21 6.15
CA SER A 19 11.24 -6.53 5.23
C SER A 19 10.40 -5.53 6.00
N LYS A 20 10.19 -4.37 5.41
CA LYS A 20 9.27 -3.37 5.96
C LYS A 20 7.81 -3.72 5.68
N VAL A 21 7.56 -4.67 4.82
CA VAL A 21 6.21 -5.09 4.42
C VAL A 21 6.09 -6.62 4.50
N PRO A 22 6.17 -7.21 5.70
CA PRO A 22 6.16 -8.66 5.84
C PRO A 22 4.87 -9.32 5.35
N GLY A 23 3.76 -8.58 5.34
CA GLY A 23 2.47 -9.12 4.87
C GLY A 23 2.47 -9.51 3.41
N LEU A 24 3.36 -8.95 2.60
CA LEU A 24 3.46 -9.28 1.18
C LEU A 24 4.26 -10.57 0.91
N ASN A 25 4.94 -11.10 1.91
CA ASN A 25 5.68 -12.35 1.82
C ASN A 25 6.58 -12.43 0.58
N LYS A 26 7.46 -11.42 0.41
CA LYS A 26 8.40 -11.27 -0.70
C LYS A 26 7.76 -11.06 -2.08
N GLY A 27 6.44 -10.94 -2.15
CA GLY A 27 5.75 -10.61 -3.39
C GLY A 27 5.61 -9.09 -3.56
N PRO A 28 5.48 -8.61 -4.81
CA PRO A 28 5.28 -7.17 -5.01
C PRO A 28 3.89 -6.70 -4.61
N GLN A 29 2.90 -7.57 -4.73
CA GLN A 29 1.50 -7.26 -4.45
C GLN A 29 0.79 -8.50 -3.96
N ARG A 30 -0.31 -8.29 -3.23
CA ARG A 30 -1.08 -9.40 -2.70
C ARG A 30 -2.56 -9.08 -2.67
N LYS A 31 -3.37 -10.07 -3.03
CA LYS A 31 -4.82 -9.98 -2.95
C LYS A 31 -5.26 -10.21 -1.51
N GLY A 32 -6.21 -9.40 -1.05
CA GLY A 32 -6.78 -9.55 0.27
C GLY A 32 -8.23 -9.13 0.29
N ILE A 33 -8.87 -9.33 1.44
CA ILE A 33 -10.27 -8.99 1.65
C ILE A 33 -10.34 -7.92 2.73
N CYS A 34 -11.09 -6.84 2.48
CA CYS A 34 -11.30 -5.79 3.46
C CYS A 34 -12.12 -6.32 4.63
N ARG A 35 -11.54 -6.29 5.81
CA ARG A 35 -12.24 -6.67 7.04
C ARG A 35 -13.00 -5.50 7.63
N GLN A 36 -12.43 -4.30 7.50
CA GLN A 36 -13.01 -3.08 8.03
C GLN A 36 -12.49 -1.90 7.22
N VAL A 37 -13.36 -0.95 6.92
CA VAL A 37 -12.98 0.30 6.25
C VAL A 37 -13.31 1.43 7.20
N PHE A 38 -12.32 2.30 7.47
CA PHE A 38 -12.47 3.37 8.44
C PHE A 38 -11.58 4.55 8.09
N THR A 39 -11.61 5.59 8.90
CA THR A 39 -10.78 6.76 8.73
C THR A 39 -9.82 6.87 9.91
N ARG A 40 -8.65 7.48 9.67
CA ARG A 40 -7.67 7.75 10.72
C ARG A 40 -7.17 9.17 10.60
N THR A 41 -6.90 9.77 11.75
CA THR A 41 -6.28 11.08 11.82
C THR A 41 -4.76 10.92 11.70
N PRO A 42 -4.07 11.73 10.87
CA PRO A 42 -2.63 11.68 10.79
C PRO A 42 -1.99 12.24 12.06
N LYS A 43 -0.70 11.96 12.23
CA LYS A 43 0.04 12.51 13.36
C LYS A 43 0.26 14.01 13.17
N LYS A 44 0.49 14.72 14.28
CA LYS A 44 0.82 16.15 14.25
C LYS A 44 2.06 16.41 13.38
N PRO A 45 2.16 17.52 12.66
CA PRO A 45 1.24 18.66 12.64
C PRO A 45 0.09 18.56 11.63
N ASN A 46 -0.10 17.44 10.97
CA ASN A 46 -1.11 17.32 9.94
C ASN A 46 -2.48 17.01 10.53
N SER A 47 -3.52 17.41 9.80
CA SER A 47 -4.90 17.16 10.19
C SER A 47 -5.71 16.84 8.95
N ALA A 48 -6.43 15.73 8.97
CA ALA A 48 -7.31 15.27 7.91
C ALA A 48 -8.01 14.00 8.34
N LEU A 49 -8.95 13.52 7.54
CA LEU A 49 -9.52 12.19 7.71
C LEU A 49 -8.98 11.30 6.59
N ARG A 50 -7.96 10.50 6.92
CA ARG A 50 -7.34 9.58 5.96
C ARG A 50 -8.13 8.28 5.89
N LYS A 51 -8.47 7.86 4.68
CA LYS A 51 -9.23 6.64 4.44
C LYS A 51 -8.30 5.45 4.46
N VAL A 52 -8.58 4.47 5.31
CA VAL A 52 -7.78 3.27 5.44
C VAL A 52 -8.69 2.06 5.54
N ALA A 53 -8.13 0.89 5.26
CA ALA A 53 -8.87 -0.37 5.37
C ALA A 53 -7.99 -1.39 6.08
N ARG A 54 -8.60 -2.20 6.93
CA ARG A 54 -7.94 -3.37 7.49
C ARG A 54 -8.18 -4.54 6.55
N VAL A 55 -7.10 -5.06 5.98
CA VAL A 55 -7.15 -6.10 4.96
C VAL A 55 -6.61 -7.40 5.54
N GLY A 56 -7.34 -8.49 5.37
CA GLY A 56 -6.88 -9.81 5.73
C GLY A 56 -6.39 -10.58 4.52
N PHE A 57 -5.21 -11.17 4.63
CA PHE A 57 -4.64 -12.01 3.59
C PHE A 57 -4.97 -13.48 3.82
N ARG A 58 -4.81 -14.30 2.78
CA ARG A 58 -5.09 -15.73 2.85
C ARG A 58 -4.26 -16.46 3.91
N ASN A 59 -3.06 -15.98 4.19
CA ASN A 59 -2.19 -16.58 5.21
C ASN A 59 -2.56 -16.22 6.65
N GLY A 60 -3.66 -15.50 6.84
CA GLY A 60 -4.13 -15.11 8.16
C GLY A 60 -3.61 -13.78 8.68
N LEU A 61 -2.65 -13.16 7.99
CA LEU A 61 -2.12 -11.87 8.39
C LEU A 61 -3.13 -10.76 8.08
N ARG A 62 -3.20 -9.78 8.97
CA ARG A 62 -4.05 -8.60 8.79
C ARG A 62 -3.17 -7.36 8.80
N VAL A 63 -3.38 -6.49 7.83
CA VAL A 63 -2.63 -5.25 7.72
C VAL A 63 -3.58 -4.09 7.52
N THR A 64 -3.13 -2.89 7.90
CA THR A 64 -3.84 -1.66 7.62
C THR A 64 -3.25 -1.04 6.37
N ALA A 65 -4.08 -0.82 5.37
CA ALA A 65 -3.66 -0.29 4.07
C ALA A 65 -4.36 1.03 3.79
N TYR A 66 -3.61 1.98 3.23
CA TYR A 66 -4.16 3.27 2.83
C TYR A 66 -4.92 3.15 1.51
N ILE A 67 -6.06 3.81 1.42
CA ILE A 67 -6.86 3.87 0.20
C ILE A 67 -6.52 5.19 -0.51
N PRO A 68 -5.71 5.17 -1.59
CA PRO A 68 -5.34 6.40 -2.28
C PRO A 68 -6.49 6.97 -3.10
N GLY A 69 -6.47 8.27 -3.29
CA GLY A 69 -7.46 8.98 -4.10
C GLY A 69 -8.52 9.67 -3.26
N GLU A 70 -9.35 10.45 -3.93
CA GLU A 70 -10.32 11.31 -3.25
C GLU A 70 -11.51 10.54 -2.70
N THR A 71 -12.02 9.59 -3.47
CA THR A 71 -13.20 8.83 -3.08
C THR A 71 -12.98 7.36 -3.33
N HIS A 72 -13.73 6.53 -2.64
CA HIS A 72 -13.69 5.09 -2.85
C HIS A 72 -15.07 4.48 -2.61
N ASN A 73 -15.27 3.29 -3.12
CA ASN A 73 -16.49 2.53 -2.92
C ASN A 73 -16.24 1.23 -2.14
N LEU A 74 -15.12 1.15 -1.45
CA LEU A 74 -14.77 -0.04 -0.68
C LEU A 74 -15.61 -0.14 0.57
N GLN A 75 -15.97 -1.35 0.92
CA GLN A 75 -16.74 -1.68 2.11
C GLN A 75 -16.28 -3.02 2.65
N GLN A 76 -16.85 -3.44 3.77
CA GLN A 76 -16.50 -4.73 4.35
C GLN A 76 -16.71 -5.85 3.32
N HIS A 77 -15.79 -6.80 3.28
CA HIS A 77 -15.76 -7.94 2.36
C HIS A 77 -15.38 -7.60 0.91
N SER A 78 -14.98 -6.37 0.61
CA SER A 78 -14.45 -6.03 -0.71
C SER A 78 -13.10 -6.71 -0.94
N VAL A 79 -12.89 -7.20 -2.16
CA VAL A 79 -11.62 -7.80 -2.56
C VAL A 79 -10.71 -6.72 -3.12
N VAL A 80 -9.47 -6.65 -2.64
CA VAL A 80 -8.52 -5.61 -3.03
C VAL A 80 -7.15 -6.20 -3.30
N LEU A 81 -6.35 -5.47 -4.08
CA LEU A 81 -4.95 -5.78 -4.31
C LEU A 81 -4.12 -4.78 -3.52
N VAL A 82 -3.20 -5.28 -2.69
CA VAL A 82 -2.40 -4.47 -1.77
C VAL A 82 -0.95 -4.50 -2.19
N ARG A 83 -0.31 -3.34 -2.18
CA ARG A 83 1.13 -3.19 -2.43
C ARG A 83 1.81 -2.56 -1.23
N GLY A 84 3.13 -2.62 -1.21
CA GLY A 84 3.91 -1.89 -0.22
C GLY A 84 3.89 -0.40 -0.49
N GLY A 85 4.13 0.38 0.54
CA GLY A 85 4.17 1.83 0.44
C GLY A 85 3.73 2.45 1.76
N ARG A 86 4.69 3.02 2.49
CA ARG A 86 4.40 3.63 3.77
C ARG A 86 3.72 4.98 3.60
N VAL A 87 2.76 5.26 4.47
CA VAL A 87 2.17 6.59 4.59
C VAL A 87 2.84 7.27 5.79
N LYS A 88 3.58 8.33 5.51
CA LYS A 88 4.40 9.01 6.51
C LYS A 88 3.55 9.60 7.64
N ASP A 89 2.37 10.10 7.31
CA ASP A 89 1.46 10.72 8.27
C ASP A 89 0.75 9.74 9.19
N LEU A 90 0.67 8.48 8.80
CA LEU A 90 -0.11 7.49 9.53
C LEU A 90 0.82 6.43 10.12
N PRO A 91 1.02 6.43 11.44
CA PRO A 91 1.88 5.42 12.08
C PRO A 91 1.32 4.01 11.88
N GLY A 92 2.20 3.07 11.51
CA GLY A 92 1.81 1.68 11.33
C GLY A 92 1.17 1.34 9.99
N VAL A 93 0.93 2.32 9.13
CA VAL A 93 0.37 2.08 7.79
C VAL A 93 1.52 1.94 6.81
N ARG A 94 1.80 0.71 6.40
CA ARG A 94 2.95 0.36 5.54
C ARG A 94 2.51 -0.15 4.17
N TYR A 95 1.22 -0.14 3.88
CA TYR A 95 0.65 -0.72 2.68
C TYR A 95 -0.32 0.25 2.05
N LYS A 96 -0.54 0.07 0.75
CA LYS A 96 -1.52 0.85 0.00
C LYS A 96 -2.34 -0.08 -0.88
N ILE A 97 -3.61 0.26 -1.06
CA ILE A 97 -4.51 -0.45 -1.96
C ILE A 97 -4.29 0.08 -3.37
N ILE A 98 -4.24 -0.82 -4.36
CA ILE A 98 -4.09 -0.45 -5.76
C ILE A 98 -5.46 -0.14 -6.32
N ARG A 99 -5.65 1.08 -6.83
CA ARG A 99 -6.90 1.49 -7.48
C ARG A 99 -6.96 0.93 -8.89
N GLY A 100 -8.17 0.62 -9.31
CA GLY A 100 -8.41 0.11 -10.66
C GLY A 100 -8.31 -1.39 -10.79
N LYS A 101 -8.24 -2.12 -9.70
CA LYS A 101 -8.16 -3.58 -9.71
C LYS A 101 -9.12 -4.15 -8.65
N PHE A 102 -9.76 -5.26 -8.99
CA PHE A 102 -10.76 -5.91 -8.13
C PHE A 102 -11.86 -4.90 -7.74
N ASP A 103 -12.25 -4.85 -6.48
CA ASP A 103 -13.34 -3.99 -6.02
C ASP A 103 -12.94 -2.54 -5.80
N ALA A 104 -11.64 -2.22 -5.87
CA ALA A 104 -11.16 -0.86 -5.75
C ALA A 104 -11.16 -0.18 -7.12
N HIS A 105 -12.27 0.47 -7.46
CA HIS A 105 -12.40 1.15 -8.76
C HIS A 105 -11.45 2.34 -8.88
N GLY A 106 -11.04 2.63 -10.12
CA GLY A 106 -10.22 3.80 -10.40
C GLY A 106 -11.02 5.10 -10.26
N LEU A 107 -10.30 6.22 -10.20
CA LEU A 107 -10.91 7.54 -10.14
C LEU A 107 -11.26 7.99 -11.54
N SER A 108 -12.55 8.08 -11.85
CA SER A 108 -13.03 8.35 -13.21
C SER A 108 -12.78 9.78 -13.67
N LYS A 109 -12.72 10.73 -12.75
CA LYS A 109 -12.62 12.16 -13.09
C LYS A 109 -11.19 12.70 -13.03
N ARG A 110 -10.23 11.88 -12.70
CA ARG A 110 -8.86 12.34 -12.54
C ARG A 110 -8.15 12.43 -13.90
N ARG A 111 -7.45 13.51 -14.14
CA ARG A 111 -6.74 13.75 -15.41
C ARG A 111 -5.22 13.68 -15.30
N GLN A 112 -4.67 13.89 -14.11
CA GLN A 112 -3.23 13.85 -13.86
C GLN A 112 -2.88 12.67 -12.99
N ALA A 113 -1.69 12.11 -13.17
CA ALA A 113 -1.18 10.95 -12.43
C ALA A 113 -2.16 9.77 -12.47
N ARG A 114 -2.72 9.51 -13.63
CA ARG A 114 -3.77 8.50 -13.80
C ARG A 114 -3.33 7.10 -13.43
N SER A 115 -2.07 6.76 -13.68
CA SER A 115 -1.54 5.43 -13.37
C SER A 115 -1.58 5.12 -11.88
N LYS A 116 -1.40 6.13 -11.04
CA LYS A 116 -1.42 5.94 -9.58
C LYS A 116 -2.81 5.62 -9.04
N TYR A 117 -3.85 6.00 -9.78
CA TYR A 117 -5.23 5.90 -9.30
C TYR A 117 -6.12 5.05 -10.21
N GLY A 118 -5.51 4.30 -11.12
CA GLY A 118 -6.25 3.41 -12.00
C GLY A 118 -7.25 4.12 -12.91
N THR A 119 -6.91 5.32 -13.36
CA THR A 119 -7.80 6.14 -14.19
C THR A 119 -7.45 5.97 -15.65
N LYS A 120 -8.45 5.70 -16.47
CA LYS A 120 -8.26 5.62 -17.92
C LYS A 120 -8.22 7.00 -18.54
N PHE A 121 -7.51 7.11 -19.65
CA PHE A 121 -7.48 8.36 -20.41
C PHE A 121 -8.86 8.67 -20.96
N ILE A 122 -9.32 9.90 -20.77
CA ILE A 122 -10.61 10.36 -21.26
C ILE A 122 -10.35 11.39 -22.35
N PHE A 123 -10.88 11.12 -23.54
CA PHE A 123 -10.90 12.14 -24.57
C PHE A 123 -11.91 13.21 -24.18
N THR A 124 -11.42 14.42 -23.98
CA THR A 124 -12.25 15.50 -23.48
C THR A 124 -13.18 16.07 -24.54
N THR A 125 -13.12 15.55 -25.68
CA THR A 125 -13.97 16.00 -26.76
C THR A 125 -15.40 15.66 -26.50
N LYS A 126 -15.67 15.39 -25.96
CA LYS A 126 -16.82 15.12 -25.95
C LYS A 126 -17.63 15.80 -25.35
N SER A 127 -17.41 16.22 -25.56
CA SER A 127 -18.01 16.76 -24.97
C SER A 127 -19.25 16.76 -24.83
N LEU A 128 -19.33 16.75 -24.82
CA LEU A 128 -20.16 16.51 -24.63
C LEU A 128 -20.79 16.64 -24.11
#